data_d276ec4c2e8de529578cb955a6ab3d72
#
_entry.id   d276ec4c2e8de529578cb955a6ab3d72
#
_cell.length_a   1.000
_cell.length_b   1.000
_cell.length_c   1.000
_cell.angle_alpha   90.00
_cell.angle_beta   90.00
_cell.angle_gamma   90.00
#
_symmetry.space_group_name_H-M   'P 1'
#
loop_
_entity.id
_entity.type
_entity.pdbx_description
1 polymer ?
#
loop_
_entity_poly.entity_id
_entity_poly.type
_entity_poly.pdbx_seq_one_letter_code
_entity_poly.pdbx_strand_id
1 'polypeptide(L)'
;MTSREQVLQVLENRAGETVSGEELAAVLGISRTAVWKAIGRLREEGHHIEAGTNRGYRLIPDRDILSPQGIAACLEEPEAARNIRVYPELDSTNLQAKRLALEGAPDGTAVLSECQTAGRGRRGRSFYSPPGSGLYLSLLLRPEHLDAGSAVLVTTAVSVAVCRAVEQVTGQHLQIKWVNDLYREGKKVCGILTEAVTGIESGELESVVVGIGINVEAREFPEELRQVAGALYERRPPSFTRNRLAAAIIRQLRELDAMIADRSFLPEYRERSMVLGKPVLVYSGGEPEEAIAEEIDEQGALLVRHLDGSLRRLSTGEITIRLQQQKGN
;
A
#
# COMPACT_ATOMS: atom_id res chain seq x y z
N MET A 1 7.66 -20.25 13.48
CA MET A 1 8.06 -18.95 14.10
C MET A 1 9.29 -19.17 14.98
N THR A 2 10.26 -18.29 14.89
CA THR A 2 11.44 -18.31 15.77
C THR A 2 11.10 -17.74 17.15
N SER A 3 11.88 -18.06 18.19
CA SER A 3 11.68 -17.49 19.52
C SER A 3 11.69 -15.96 19.53
N ARG A 4 12.45 -15.33 18.62
CA ARG A 4 12.47 -13.87 18.43
C ARG A 4 11.12 -13.35 17.96
N GLU A 5 10.55 -13.95 16.93
CA GLU A 5 9.24 -13.57 16.36
C GLU A 5 8.11 -13.76 17.38
N GLN A 6 8.16 -14.85 18.14
CA GLN A 6 7.19 -15.11 19.20
C GLN A 6 7.26 -14.08 20.33
N VAL A 7 8.47 -13.71 20.77
CA VAL A 7 8.67 -12.66 21.79
C VAL A 7 8.17 -11.32 21.27
N LEU A 8 8.48 -10.95 20.02
CA LEU A 8 8.01 -9.70 19.42
C LEU A 8 6.47 -9.67 19.37
N GLN A 9 5.83 -10.73 18.94
CA GLN A 9 4.37 -10.83 18.89
C GLN A 9 3.70 -10.57 20.23
N VAL A 10 4.21 -11.17 21.32
CA VAL A 10 3.66 -10.93 22.66
C VAL A 10 3.86 -9.47 23.09
N LEU A 11 5.02 -8.89 22.80
CA LEU A 11 5.31 -7.49 23.15
C LEU A 11 4.49 -6.50 22.32
N GLU A 12 4.23 -6.78 21.04
CA GLU A 12 3.40 -5.94 20.17
C GLU A 12 1.92 -5.98 20.57
N ASN A 13 1.39 -7.17 20.89
CA ASN A 13 0.04 -7.31 21.43
C ASN A 13 -0.19 -6.55 22.76
N ARG A 14 0.90 -6.30 23.49
CA ARG A 14 0.92 -5.58 24.77
C ARG A 14 1.80 -4.33 24.70
N ALA A 15 1.80 -3.64 23.57
CA ALA A 15 2.64 -2.47 23.37
C ALA A 15 2.40 -1.39 24.43
N GLY A 16 3.47 -0.93 25.07
CA GLY A 16 3.42 0.02 26.18
C GLY A 16 3.24 -0.63 27.56
N GLU A 17 2.87 -1.91 27.65
CA GLU A 17 2.81 -2.65 28.92
C GLU A 17 4.15 -3.31 29.23
N THR A 18 4.37 -3.56 30.53
CA THR A 18 5.56 -4.28 30.97
C THR A 18 5.22 -5.76 31.15
N VAL A 19 5.96 -6.63 30.45
CA VAL A 19 5.83 -8.10 30.53
C VAL A 19 7.09 -8.68 31.16
N SER A 20 6.96 -9.51 32.19
CA SER A 20 8.13 -10.10 32.83
C SER A 20 8.80 -11.14 31.94
N GLY A 21 10.13 -11.29 32.09
CA GLY A 21 10.87 -12.32 31.35
C GLY A 21 10.46 -13.74 31.72
N GLU A 22 9.90 -13.93 32.91
CA GLU A 22 9.32 -15.20 33.36
C GLU A 22 7.98 -15.49 32.70
N GLU A 23 7.12 -14.49 32.62
CA GLU A 23 5.84 -14.57 31.92
C GLU A 23 6.04 -14.85 30.42
N LEU A 24 6.96 -14.14 29.75
CA LEU A 24 7.33 -14.42 28.36
C LEU A 24 7.84 -15.86 28.18
N ALA A 25 8.69 -16.34 29.08
CA ALA A 25 9.21 -17.69 29.03
C ALA A 25 8.10 -18.73 29.21
N ALA A 26 7.18 -18.51 30.15
CA ALA A 26 6.04 -19.40 30.43
C ALA A 26 5.05 -19.46 29.27
N VAL A 27 4.63 -18.29 28.77
CA VAL A 27 3.65 -18.20 27.66
C VAL A 27 4.19 -18.84 26.38
N LEU A 28 5.50 -18.67 26.11
CA LEU A 28 6.11 -19.14 24.86
C LEU A 28 6.74 -20.55 24.98
N GLY A 29 6.77 -21.14 26.15
CA GLY A 29 7.42 -22.44 26.38
C GLY A 29 8.93 -22.45 26.12
N ILE A 30 9.63 -21.32 26.33
CA ILE A 30 11.07 -21.15 26.08
C ILE A 30 11.80 -20.77 27.36
N SER A 31 13.14 -20.89 27.37
CA SER A 31 13.93 -20.49 28.53
C SER A 31 14.04 -18.97 28.67
N ARG A 32 14.23 -18.47 29.91
CA ARG A 32 14.50 -17.02 30.15
C ARG A 32 15.75 -16.54 29.41
N THR A 33 16.74 -17.40 29.22
CA THR A 33 17.92 -17.09 28.40
C THR A 33 17.58 -16.90 26.93
N ALA A 34 16.65 -17.70 26.39
CA ALA A 34 16.15 -17.54 25.04
C ALA A 34 15.38 -16.22 24.88
N VAL A 35 14.54 -15.86 25.86
CA VAL A 35 13.87 -14.54 25.91
C VAL A 35 14.90 -13.40 25.87
N TRP A 36 15.91 -13.45 26.73
CA TRP A 36 16.94 -12.42 26.78
C TRP A 36 17.69 -12.25 25.46
N LYS A 37 18.06 -13.37 24.79
CA LYS A 37 18.70 -13.35 23.48
C LYS A 37 17.78 -12.78 22.41
N ALA A 38 16.50 -13.12 22.44
CA ALA A 38 15.49 -12.59 21.52
C ALA A 38 15.35 -11.08 21.67
N ILE A 39 15.24 -10.57 22.89
CA ILE A 39 15.19 -9.14 23.21
C ILE A 39 16.45 -8.41 22.70
N GLY A 40 17.65 -8.99 22.89
CA GLY A 40 18.88 -8.43 22.36
C GLY A 40 18.83 -8.21 20.85
N ARG A 41 18.43 -9.24 20.10
CA ARG A 41 18.30 -9.17 18.64
C ARG A 41 17.22 -8.16 18.20
N LEU A 42 16.07 -8.13 18.85
CA LEU A 42 15.03 -7.15 18.55
C LEU A 42 15.51 -5.70 18.74
N ARG A 43 16.35 -5.45 19.75
CA ARG A 43 16.98 -4.13 19.94
C ARG A 43 17.98 -3.80 18.83
N GLU A 44 18.77 -4.77 18.39
CA GLU A 44 19.68 -4.63 17.24
C GLU A 44 18.90 -4.34 15.94
N GLU A 45 17.72 -4.91 15.78
CA GLU A 45 16.78 -4.65 14.69
C GLU A 45 16.06 -3.29 14.82
N GLY A 46 16.34 -2.54 15.89
CA GLY A 46 15.85 -1.18 16.09
C GLY A 46 14.59 -1.06 16.96
N HIS A 47 14.01 -2.16 17.45
CA HIS A 47 12.89 -2.09 18.38
C HIS A 47 13.30 -1.44 19.69
N HIS A 48 12.53 -0.42 20.10
CA HIS A 48 12.79 0.24 21.37
C HIS A 48 12.14 -0.57 22.51
N ILE A 49 12.92 -1.47 23.11
CA ILE A 49 12.48 -2.29 24.23
C ILE A 49 13.22 -1.85 25.48
N GLU A 50 12.49 -1.27 26.42
CA GLU A 50 13.01 -0.97 27.76
C GLU A 50 13.10 -2.25 28.60
N ALA A 51 14.11 -2.33 29.45
CA ALA A 51 14.23 -3.37 30.45
C ALA A 51 14.38 -2.70 31.84
N GLY A 52 13.46 -3.01 32.73
CA GLY A 52 13.54 -2.59 34.12
C GLY A 52 14.11 -3.72 34.99
N THR A 53 15.07 -3.42 35.87
CA THR A 53 15.59 -4.39 36.84
C THR A 53 14.42 -4.93 37.67
N ASN A 54 14.18 -6.25 37.62
CA ASN A 54 13.06 -6.96 38.25
C ASN A 54 11.62 -6.52 37.77
N ARG A 55 11.51 -5.72 36.71
CA ARG A 55 10.22 -5.26 36.18
C ARG A 55 9.82 -5.94 34.87
N GLY A 56 10.78 -6.44 34.09
CA GLY A 56 10.53 -7.08 32.81
C GLY A 56 10.89 -6.21 31.61
N TYR A 57 10.22 -6.47 30.48
CA TYR A 57 10.45 -5.83 29.19
C TYR A 57 9.20 -5.07 28.77
N ARG A 58 9.38 -3.89 28.18
CA ARG A 58 8.31 -3.05 27.66
C ARG A 58 8.70 -2.57 26.27
N LEU A 59 7.91 -2.93 25.26
CA LEU A 59 8.05 -2.37 23.93
C LEU A 59 7.49 -0.94 23.95
N ILE A 60 8.36 0.04 23.68
CA ILE A 60 7.96 1.43 23.57
C ILE A 60 7.52 1.68 22.14
N PRO A 61 6.25 2.06 21.89
CA PRO A 61 5.74 2.29 20.56
C PRO A 61 6.14 3.69 20.04
N ASP A 62 7.43 4.05 20.15
CA ASP A 62 7.97 5.33 19.69
C ASP A 62 8.59 5.25 18.29
N ARG A 63 8.65 4.07 17.70
CA ARG A 63 9.16 3.82 16.35
C ARG A 63 8.13 3.10 15.52
N ASP A 64 7.99 3.52 14.27
CA ASP A 64 7.09 2.91 13.29
C ASP A 64 7.87 1.88 12.45
N ILE A 65 8.20 0.74 13.07
CA ILE A 65 8.93 -0.35 12.43
C ILE A 65 7.93 -1.32 11.82
N LEU A 66 8.09 -1.64 10.54
CA LEU A 66 7.31 -2.68 9.89
C LEU A 66 7.75 -4.06 10.36
N SER A 67 6.79 -4.89 10.79
CA SER A 67 7.03 -6.29 11.10
C SER A 67 5.84 -7.17 10.73
N PRO A 68 6.06 -8.44 10.32
CA PRO A 68 4.96 -9.38 10.09
C PRO A 68 4.07 -9.53 11.32
N GLN A 69 4.67 -9.55 12.51
CA GLN A 69 3.98 -9.70 13.78
C GLN A 69 3.12 -8.47 14.12
N GLY A 70 3.67 -7.25 13.92
CA GLY A 70 2.94 -5.99 14.15
C GLY A 70 1.76 -5.82 13.21
N ILE A 71 1.91 -6.20 11.94
CA ILE A 71 0.81 -6.19 10.98
C ILE A 71 -0.25 -7.23 11.37
N ALA A 72 0.17 -8.46 11.71
CA ALA A 72 -0.75 -9.53 12.14
C ALA A 72 -1.48 -9.19 13.43
N ALA A 73 -0.82 -8.52 14.38
CA ALA A 73 -1.45 -7.99 15.58
C ALA A 73 -2.53 -6.96 15.26
N CYS A 74 -2.27 -6.05 14.29
CA CYS A 74 -3.27 -5.08 13.82
C CYS A 74 -4.41 -5.71 13.01
N LEU A 75 -4.21 -6.91 12.44
CA LEU A 75 -5.26 -7.71 11.81
C LEU A 75 -6.10 -8.47 12.84
N GLU A 76 -5.62 -8.60 14.08
CA GLU A 76 -6.17 -9.49 15.12
C GLU A 76 -6.10 -10.97 14.72
N GLU A 77 -5.18 -11.33 13.81
CA GLU A 77 -4.99 -12.65 13.24
C GLU A 77 -3.50 -13.05 13.32
N PRO A 78 -3.02 -13.62 14.43
CA PRO A 78 -1.61 -13.98 14.60
C PRO A 78 -1.06 -14.90 13.49
N GLU A 79 -1.89 -15.77 12.96
CA GLU A 79 -1.52 -16.70 11.89
C GLU A 79 -1.24 -16.00 10.55
N ALA A 80 -1.80 -14.81 10.32
CA ALA A 80 -1.56 -14.02 9.12
C ALA A 80 -0.08 -13.66 8.94
N ALA A 81 0.70 -13.61 10.03
CA ALA A 81 2.14 -13.34 9.98
C ALA A 81 2.92 -14.32 9.07
N ARG A 82 2.39 -15.53 8.85
CA ARG A 82 3.01 -16.54 7.97
C ARG A 82 2.99 -16.14 6.50
N ASN A 83 2.01 -15.35 6.09
CA ASN A 83 1.83 -14.89 4.71
C ASN A 83 2.32 -13.46 4.50
N ILE A 84 2.88 -12.83 5.54
CA ILE A 84 3.45 -11.48 5.48
C ILE A 84 4.96 -11.58 5.46
N ARG A 85 5.60 -10.94 4.47
CA ARG A 85 7.03 -10.89 4.27
C ARG A 85 7.50 -9.45 4.33
N VAL A 86 8.33 -9.10 5.30
CA VAL A 86 8.92 -7.77 5.43
C VAL A 86 10.42 -7.86 5.19
N TYR A 87 10.92 -7.03 4.29
CA TYR A 87 12.32 -6.97 3.89
C TYR A 87 12.92 -5.62 4.27
N PRO A 88 14.18 -5.59 4.72
CA PRO A 88 14.89 -4.31 4.94
C PRO A 88 15.04 -3.51 3.65
N GLU A 89 15.34 -4.19 2.55
CA GLU A 89 15.53 -3.61 1.22
C GLU A 89 15.14 -4.60 0.12
N LEU A 90 14.52 -4.10 -0.92
CA LEU A 90 14.22 -4.83 -2.17
C LEU A 90 14.50 -3.92 -3.38
N ASP A 91 14.68 -4.54 -4.55
CA ASP A 91 14.58 -3.84 -5.81
C ASP A 91 13.16 -3.29 -6.01
N SER A 92 12.15 -4.16 -5.88
CA SER A 92 10.74 -3.81 -5.94
C SER A 92 9.89 -4.87 -5.22
N THR A 93 8.93 -4.42 -4.40
CA THR A 93 7.98 -5.34 -3.76
C THR A 93 7.12 -6.08 -4.79
N ASN A 94 6.75 -5.44 -5.92
CA ASN A 94 6.04 -6.11 -7.01
C ASN A 94 6.87 -7.22 -7.66
N LEU A 95 8.15 -6.96 -7.93
CA LEU A 95 9.02 -7.99 -8.51
C LEU A 95 9.19 -9.17 -7.56
N GLN A 96 9.35 -8.91 -6.27
CA GLN A 96 9.46 -9.96 -5.27
C GLN A 96 8.15 -10.74 -5.12
N ALA A 97 6.98 -10.08 -5.14
CA ALA A 97 5.69 -10.75 -5.12
C ALA A 97 5.49 -11.64 -6.36
N LYS A 98 5.94 -11.19 -7.55
CA LYS A 98 5.91 -12.01 -8.78
C LYS A 98 6.84 -13.24 -8.67
N ARG A 99 8.04 -13.10 -8.09
CA ARG A 99 8.94 -14.25 -7.84
C ARG A 99 8.26 -15.28 -6.94
N LEU A 100 7.66 -14.82 -5.84
CA LEU A 100 6.92 -15.68 -4.92
C LEU A 100 5.68 -16.33 -5.58
N ALA A 101 4.99 -15.62 -6.48
CA ALA A 101 3.87 -16.20 -7.24
C ALA A 101 4.32 -17.41 -8.08
N LEU A 102 5.48 -17.31 -8.78
CA LEU A 102 6.07 -18.38 -9.56
C LEU A 102 6.57 -19.55 -8.67
N GLU A 103 6.94 -19.28 -7.43
CA GLU A 103 7.30 -20.27 -6.41
C GLU A 103 6.09 -20.93 -5.74
N GLY A 104 4.87 -20.57 -6.13
CA GLY A 104 3.64 -21.15 -5.61
C GLY A 104 3.16 -20.52 -4.29
N ALA A 105 3.56 -19.30 -3.97
CA ALA A 105 3.06 -18.60 -2.79
C ALA A 105 1.52 -18.53 -2.80
N PRO A 106 0.87 -18.68 -1.62
CA PRO A 106 -0.58 -18.68 -1.52
C PRO A 106 -1.19 -17.31 -1.83
N ASP A 107 -2.49 -17.31 -2.16
CA ASP A 107 -3.31 -16.10 -2.22
C ASP A 107 -3.21 -15.29 -0.93
N GLY A 108 -3.28 -13.96 -1.04
CA GLY A 108 -3.14 -13.04 0.09
C GLY A 108 -1.71 -12.91 0.62
N THR A 109 -0.69 -13.44 -0.08
CA THR A 109 0.72 -13.20 0.32
C THR A 109 1.07 -11.73 0.18
N ALA A 110 1.46 -11.11 1.29
CA ALA A 110 1.88 -9.71 1.36
C ALA A 110 3.41 -9.58 1.41
N VAL A 111 3.95 -8.74 0.54
CA VAL A 111 5.37 -8.40 0.46
C VAL A 111 5.54 -6.92 0.78
N LEU A 112 6.32 -6.63 1.81
CA LEU A 112 6.63 -5.26 2.22
C LEU A 112 8.14 -5.03 2.24
N SER A 113 8.56 -3.78 2.08
CA SER A 113 9.97 -3.38 2.23
C SER A 113 10.09 -2.05 2.96
N GLU A 114 11.16 -1.90 3.74
CA GLU A 114 11.50 -0.61 4.35
C GLU A 114 11.98 0.41 3.31
N CYS A 115 12.63 -0.04 2.22
CA CYS A 115 12.98 0.79 1.07
C CYS A 115 12.98 -0.01 -0.23
N GLN A 116 12.89 0.67 -1.37
CA GLN A 116 13.06 0.07 -2.69
C GLN A 116 14.14 0.80 -3.47
N THR A 117 15.11 0.04 -4.02
CA THR A 117 16.20 0.60 -4.84
C THR A 117 15.78 0.87 -6.28
N ALA A 118 14.74 0.17 -6.76
CA ALA A 118 14.17 0.31 -8.09
C ALA A 118 12.63 0.26 -8.04
N GLY A 119 12.04 1.07 -7.14
CA GLY A 119 10.58 1.18 -7.01
C GLY A 119 9.93 1.55 -8.34
N ARG A 120 8.82 0.88 -8.68
CA ARG A 120 8.20 0.94 -10.01
C ARG A 120 6.85 1.63 -9.98
N GLY A 121 6.61 2.44 -10.99
CA GLY A 121 5.32 3.00 -11.33
C GLY A 121 4.88 2.55 -12.73
N ARG A 122 3.73 3.00 -13.18
CA ARG A 122 3.21 2.73 -14.54
C ARG A 122 4.11 3.32 -15.60
N ARG A 123 4.13 2.68 -16.79
CA ARG A 123 4.86 3.15 -17.98
C ARG A 123 6.36 3.37 -17.75
N GLY A 124 6.99 2.51 -16.94
CA GLY A 124 8.44 2.59 -16.68
C GLY A 124 8.88 3.74 -15.77
N ARG A 125 7.95 4.48 -15.16
CA ARG A 125 8.30 5.50 -14.16
C ARG A 125 8.81 4.85 -12.89
N SER A 126 9.69 5.55 -12.18
CA SER A 126 10.13 5.16 -10.85
C SER A 126 9.14 5.63 -9.77
N PHE A 127 9.10 4.92 -8.65
CA PHE A 127 8.46 5.37 -7.42
C PHE A 127 9.53 5.57 -6.35
N TYR A 128 9.70 6.80 -5.89
CA TYR A 128 10.69 7.14 -4.87
C TYR A 128 10.33 6.49 -3.53
N SER A 129 11.21 5.63 -3.03
CA SER A 129 10.92 4.73 -1.91
C SER A 129 12.04 4.74 -0.84
N PRO A 130 12.30 5.89 -0.18
CA PRO A 130 13.35 5.98 0.83
C PRO A 130 12.99 5.19 2.10
N PRO A 131 14.00 4.76 2.90
CA PRO A 131 13.75 3.95 4.08
C PRO A 131 12.98 4.70 5.18
N GLY A 132 12.05 4.00 5.83
CA GLY A 132 11.37 4.43 7.05
C GLY A 132 10.35 5.57 6.90
N SER A 133 10.06 6.05 5.69
CA SER A 133 9.14 7.18 5.46
C SER A 133 7.87 6.80 4.70
N GLY A 134 7.85 5.65 4.09
CA GLY A 134 6.73 5.17 3.30
C GLY A 134 6.25 3.78 3.71
N LEU A 135 5.12 3.40 3.15
CA LEU A 135 4.63 2.03 3.14
C LEU A 135 4.72 1.53 1.69
N TYR A 136 5.57 0.53 1.45
CA TYR A 136 5.75 -0.11 0.15
C TYR A 136 5.28 -1.55 0.29
N LEU A 137 4.09 -1.81 -0.22
CA LEU A 137 3.36 -3.06 -0.06
C LEU A 137 2.99 -3.61 -1.44
N SER A 138 3.18 -4.90 -1.66
CA SER A 138 2.57 -5.64 -2.77
C SER A 138 1.80 -6.83 -2.24
N LEU A 139 0.57 -7.00 -2.72
CA LEU A 139 -0.28 -8.12 -2.38
C LEU A 139 -0.43 -9.02 -3.61
N LEU A 140 -0.17 -10.32 -3.43
CA LEU A 140 -0.42 -11.36 -4.42
C LEU A 140 -1.87 -11.83 -4.26
N LEU A 141 -2.66 -11.70 -5.32
CA LEU A 141 -4.05 -12.12 -5.36
C LEU A 141 -4.25 -13.16 -6.48
N ARG A 142 -5.12 -14.13 -6.23
CA ARG A 142 -5.55 -15.15 -7.19
C ARG A 142 -7.06 -15.08 -7.38
N PRO A 143 -7.55 -14.05 -8.06
CA PRO A 143 -8.98 -13.84 -8.25
C PRO A 143 -9.58 -14.92 -9.16
N GLU A 144 -10.75 -15.42 -8.80
CA GLU A 144 -11.43 -16.49 -9.56
C GLU A 144 -12.18 -15.97 -10.80
N HIS A 145 -12.47 -14.66 -10.87
CA HIS A 145 -13.40 -14.08 -11.86
C HIS A 145 -12.78 -12.94 -12.68
N LEU A 146 -11.44 -12.82 -12.72
CA LEU A 146 -10.76 -11.76 -13.47
C LEU A 146 -10.13 -12.30 -14.75
N ASP A 147 -10.26 -11.51 -15.81
CA ASP A 147 -9.54 -11.69 -17.06
C ASP A 147 -8.43 -10.63 -17.21
N ALA A 148 -7.61 -10.78 -18.24
CA ALA A 148 -6.53 -9.83 -18.52
C ALA A 148 -7.05 -8.40 -18.85
N GLY A 149 -8.33 -8.26 -19.24
CA GLY A 149 -8.99 -6.98 -19.53
C GLY A 149 -9.42 -6.22 -18.27
N SER A 150 -9.49 -6.89 -17.13
CA SER A 150 -10.00 -6.35 -15.86
C SER A 150 -9.03 -5.46 -15.09
N ALA A 151 -7.80 -5.25 -15.60
CA ALA A 151 -6.75 -4.51 -14.88
C ALA A 151 -7.16 -3.09 -14.43
N VAL A 152 -7.95 -2.39 -15.24
CA VAL A 152 -8.45 -1.05 -14.88
C VAL A 152 -9.43 -1.13 -13.73
N LEU A 153 -10.34 -2.09 -13.82
CA LEU A 153 -11.38 -2.31 -12.80
C LEU A 153 -10.74 -2.70 -11.45
N VAL A 154 -9.77 -3.62 -11.48
CA VAL A 154 -8.96 -3.97 -10.28
C VAL A 154 -8.29 -2.73 -9.71
N THR A 155 -7.62 -1.94 -10.54
CA THR A 155 -6.89 -0.74 -10.09
C THR A 155 -7.83 0.29 -9.45
N THR A 156 -9.03 0.49 -10.02
CA THR A 156 -10.03 1.43 -9.48
C THR A 156 -10.62 0.93 -8.16
N ALA A 157 -10.93 -0.37 -8.04
CA ALA A 157 -11.38 -0.98 -6.78
C ALA A 157 -10.32 -0.89 -5.68
N VAL A 158 -9.06 -1.20 -6.01
CA VAL A 158 -7.92 -1.05 -5.09
C VAL A 158 -7.75 0.41 -4.64
N SER A 159 -7.96 1.38 -5.53
CA SER A 159 -7.86 2.80 -5.17
C SER A 159 -8.87 3.18 -4.09
N VAL A 160 -10.10 2.71 -4.18
CA VAL A 160 -11.13 2.90 -3.14
C VAL A 160 -10.76 2.16 -1.85
N ALA A 161 -10.32 0.91 -1.95
CA ALA A 161 -9.88 0.12 -0.79
C ALA A 161 -8.75 0.81 -0.01
N VAL A 162 -7.77 1.39 -0.71
CA VAL A 162 -6.67 2.15 -0.08
C VAL A 162 -7.18 3.46 0.52
N CYS A 163 -8.09 4.18 -0.15
CA CYS A 163 -8.71 5.38 0.42
C CYS A 163 -9.43 5.08 1.75
N ARG A 164 -10.25 4.02 1.78
CA ARG A 164 -10.96 3.56 2.99
C ARG A 164 -9.98 3.19 4.12
N ALA A 165 -8.92 2.45 3.79
CA ALA A 165 -7.90 2.06 4.76
C ALA A 165 -7.16 3.27 5.35
N VAL A 166 -6.77 4.24 4.51
CA VAL A 166 -6.13 5.48 4.97
C VAL A 166 -7.07 6.28 5.85
N GLU A 167 -8.33 6.45 5.45
CA GLU A 167 -9.33 7.19 6.21
C GLU A 167 -9.61 6.54 7.57
N GLN A 168 -9.76 5.20 7.60
CA GLN A 168 -9.94 4.44 8.83
C GLN A 168 -8.79 4.61 9.83
N VAL A 169 -7.55 4.62 9.35
CA VAL A 169 -6.35 4.65 10.22
C VAL A 169 -5.96 6.07 10.62
N THR A 170 -6.13 7.04 9.72
CA THR A 170 -5.57 8.39 9.86
C THR A 170 -6.63 9.48 9.99
N GLY A 171 -7.88 9.18 9.68
CA GLY A 171 -8.95 10.17 9.57
C GLY A 171 -8.81 11.10 8.34
N GLN A 172 -7.87 10.84 7.45
CA GLN A 172 -7.57 11.71 6.31
C GLN A 172 -8.30 11.24 5.07
N HIS A 173 -9.03 12.16 4.43
CA HIS A 173 -9.74 11.89 3.18
C HIS A 173 -8.81 12.07 1.98
N LEU A 174 -8.80 11.09 1.06
CA LEU A 174 -8.02 11.12 -0.17
C LEU A 174 -8.92 11.27 -1.40
N GLN A 175 -8.42 11.99 -2.39
CA GLN A 175 -9.00 12.11 -3.72
C GLN A 175 -8.28 11.18 -4.70
N ILE A 176 -8.99 10.73 -5.73
CA ILE A 176 -8.45 9.83 -6.74
C ILE A 176 -8.24 10.59 -8.05
N LYS A 177 -7.01 10.59 -8.54
CA LYS A 177 -6.71 10.95 -9.92
C LYS A 177 -6.70 9.69 -10.77
N TRP A 178 -7.62 9.61 -11.71
CA TRP A 178 -7.76 8.46 -12.59
C TRP A 178 -6.41 8.07 -13.21
N VAL A 179 -5.98 6.82 -13.12
CA VAL A 179 -6.74 5.64 -12.66
C VAL A 179 -6.26 5.18 -11.29
N ASN A 180 -5.05 5.57 -10.84
CA ASN A 180 -4.23 4.85 -9.85
C ASN A 180 -3.47 5.74 -8.87
N ASP A 181 -3.65 7.05 -8.92
CA ASP A 181 -2.92 7.98 -8.08
C ASP A 181 -3.84 8.59 -7.02
N LEU A 182 -3.44 8.53 -5.75
CA LEU A 182 -4.21 9.12 -4.66
C LEU A 182 -3.55 10.43 -4.21
N TYR A 183 -4.38 11.42 -4.02
CA TYR A 183 -4.00 12.79 -3.73
C TYR A 183 -4.55 13.26 -2.39
N ARG A 184 -3.76 14.06 -1.69
CA ARG A 184 -4.16 14.83 -0.54
C ARG A 184 -3.70 16.27 -0.74
N GLU A 185 -4.64 17.23 -0.59
CA GLU A 185 -4.32 18.67 -0.70
C GLU A 185 -3.56 19.03 -1.99
N GLY A 186 -3.96 18.42 -3.11
CA GLY A 186 -3.36 18.68 -4.42
C GLY A 186 -2.02 18.00 -4.68
N LYS A 187 -1.47 17.22 -3.74
CA LYS A 187 -0.22 16.48 -3.88
C LYS A 187 -0.46 14.98 -3.88
N LYS A 188 0.30 14.26 -4.71
CA LYS A 188 0.24 12.80 -4.78
C LYS A 188 0.87 12.18 -3.54
N VAL A 189 0.09 11.43 -2.77
CA VAL A 189 0.53 10.71 -1.56
C VAL A 189 0.63 9.20 -1.76
N CYS A 190 -0.04 8.65 -2.79
CA CYS A 190 -0.01 7.21 -3.08
C CYS A 190 -0.04 6.96 -4.58
N GLY A 191 0.65 5.91 -5.00
CA GLY A 191 0.57 5.32 -6.33
C GLY A 191 0.28 3.83 -6.25
N ILE A 192 -0.57 3.34 -7.15
CA ILE A 192 -0.97 1.93 -7.24
C ILE A 192 -0.49 1.37 -8.57
N LEU A 193 0.09 0.18 -8.55
CA LEU A 193 0.56 -0.53 -9.74
C LEU A 193 0.06 -1.97 -9.74
N THR A 194 -0.96 -2.23 -10.55
CA THR A 194 -1.51 -3.58 -10.76
C THR A 194 -0.81 -4.23 -11.94
N GLU A 195 -0.25 -5.41 -11.73
CA GLU A 195 0.44 -6.20 -12.75
C GLU A 195 -0.09 -7.63 -12.77
N ALA A 196 -0.43 -8.13 -13.97
CA ALA A 196 -0.81 -9.51 -14.18
C ALA A 196 0.40 -10.45 -14.13
N VAL A 197 0.19 -11.66 -13.63
CA VAL A 197 1.09 -12.80 -13.77
C VAL A 197 0.34 -13.86 -14.56
N THR A 198 0.82 -14.15 -15.75
CA THR A 198 0.23 -15.14 -16.66
C THR A 198 1.04 -16.43 -16.64
N GLY A 199 0.36 -17.57 -16.74
CA GLY A 199 1.02 -18.87 -16.89
C GLY A 199 1.84 -18.92 -18.16
N ILE A 200 3.03 -19.51 -18.07
CA ILE A 200 3.98 -19.58 -19.20
C ILE A 200 3.42 -20.47 -20.32
N GLU A 201 2.71 -21.54 -19.96
CA GLU A 201 2.18 -22.52 -20.91
C GLU A 201 0.74 -22.20 -21.35
N SER A 202 -0.11 -21.77 -20.42
CA SER A 202 -1.53 -21.51 -20.67
C SER A 202 -1.79 -20.13 -21.28
N GLY A 203 -0.93 -19.14 -20.99
CA GLY A 203 -1.19 -17.72 -21.29
C GLY A 203 -2.35 -17.14 -20.48
N GLU A 204 -2.98 -17.91 -19.60
CA GLU A 204 -4.09 -17.49 -18.75
C GLU A 204 -3.60 -16.68 -17.56
N LEU A 205 -4.48 -15.82 -17.01
CA LEU A 205 -4.21 -15.05 -15.81
C LEU A 205 -4.15 -16.00 -14.60
N GLU A 206 -2.98 -16.19 -14.02
CA GLU A 206 -2.81 -17.02 -12.82
C GLU A 206 -2.91 -16.21 -11.52
N SER A 207 -2.44 -14.98 -11.55
CA SER A 207 -2.50 -14.10 -10.39
C SER A 207 -2.33 -12.64 -10.78
N VAL A 208 -2.66 -11.77 -9.84
CA VAL A 208 -2.48 -10.32 -9.94
C VAL A 208 -1.62 -9.85 -8.77
N VAL A 209 -0.59 -9.08 -9.07
CA VAL A 209 0.21 -8.39 -8.07
C VAL A 209 -0.24 -6.95 -7.99
N VAL A 210 -0.74 -6.56 -6.83
CA VAL A 210 -1.20 -5.20 -6.52
C VAL A 210 -0.15 -4.49 -5.69
N GLY A 211 0.64 -3.63 -6.33
CA GLY A 211 1.63 -2.77 -5.66
C GLY A 211 1.02 -1.46 -5.19
N ILE A 212 1.30 -1.09 -3.95
CA ILE A 212 0.80 0.12 -3.29
C ILE A 212 1.98 0.81 -2.64
N GLY A 213 2.30 2.01 -3.12
CA GLY A 213 3.31 2.88 -2.52
C GLY A 213 2.64 4.08 -1.88
N ILE A 214 2.78 4.25 -0.55
CA ILE A 214 2.23 5.39 0.20
C ILE A 214 3.38 6.18 0.82
N ASN A 215 3.42 7.47 0.57
CA ASN A 215 4.28 8.38 1.30
C ASN A 215 3.61 8.67 2.66
N VAL A 216 4.13 8.09 3.74
CA VAL A 216 3.53 8.23 5.07
C VAL A 216 4.02 9.48 5.78
N GLU A 217 5.34 9.69 5.82
CA GLU A 217 5.97 10.84 6.43
C GLU A 217 6.64 11.71 5.38
N ALA A 218 6.43 13.03 5.45
CA ALA A 218 7.10 13.96 4.57
C ALA A 218 8.61 13.99 4.90
N ARG A 219 9.42 13.60 3.92
CA ARG A 219 10.87 13.77 3.91
C ARG A 219 11.27 14.62 2.72
N GLU A 220 12.55 14.96 2.62
CA GLU A 220 13.03 15.67 1.42
C GLU A 220 12.81 14.80 0.18
N PHE A 221 11.84 15.23 -0.64
CA PHE A 221 11.68 14.67 -1.97
C PHE A 221 12.77 15.23 -2.89
N PRO A 222 13.25 14.44 -3.87
CA PRO A 222 14.03 14.94 -4.99
C PRO A 222 13.39 16.18 -5.61
N GLU A 223 14.20 17.08 -6.14
CA GLU A 223 13.74 18.40 -6.61
C GLU A 223 12.58 18.30 -7.61
N GLU A 224 12.67 17.36 -8.53
CA GLU A 224 11.64 17.07 -9.54
C GLU A 224 10.30 16.60 -8.96
N LEU A 225 10.28 16.07 -7.74
CA LEU A 225 9.08 15.56 -7.06
C LEU A 225 8.47 16.56 -6.06
N ARG A 226 9.20 17.59 -5.61
CA ARG A 226 8.76 18.50 -4.53
C ARG A 226 7.43 19.20 -4.82
N GLN A 227 7.14 19.47 -6.09
CA GLN A 227 5.92 20.18 -6.49
C GLN A 227 4.71 19.22 -6.60
N VAL A 228 4.95 17.93 -6.85
CA VAL A 228 3.89 16.97 -7.17
C VAL A 228 3.67 15.91 -6.10
N ALA A 229 4.70 15.55 -5.33
CA ALA A 229 4.61 14.58 -4.27
C ALA A 229 4.26 15.21 -2.91
N GLY A 230 3.48 14.50 -2.13
CA GLY A 230 3.15 14.80 -0.73
C GLY A 230 3.19 13.55 0.12
N ALA A 231 2.87 13.68 1.38
CA ALA A 231 2.78 12.58 2.34
C ALA A 231 1.52 12.72 3.21
N LEU A 232 1.14 11.65 3.91
CA LEU A 232 0.02 11.67 4.84
C LEU A 232 0.30 12.56 6.04
N TYR A 233 1.54 12.59 6.51
CA TYR A 233 1.97 13.39 7.65
C TYR A 233 3.16 14.27 7.28
N GLU A 234 3.12 15.54 7.65
CA GLU A 234 4.25 16.46 7.48
C GLU A 234 5.37 16.24 8.50
N ARG A 235 5.02 15.61 9.60
CA ARG A 235 5.93 15.23 10.68
C ARG A 235 5.77 13.77 10.98
N ARG A 236 6.57 13.26 11.92
CA ARG A 236 6.52 11.87 12.36
C ARG A 236 5.10 11.42 12.68
N PRO A 237 4.62 10.33 12.04
CA PRO A 237 3.29 9.79 12.30
C PRO A 237 3.19 9.18 13.70
N PRO A 238 1.98 8.93 14.22
CA PRO A 238 1.79 8.10 15.40
C PRO A 238 2.45 6.73 15.24
N SER A 239 2.89 6.14 16.34
CA SER A 239 3.53 4.82 16.35
C SER A 239 2.64 3.75 15.74
N PHE A 240 3.25 2.74 15.11
CA PHE A 240 2.57 1.66 14.39
C PHE A 240 1.67 2.10 13.23
N THR A 241 1.77 3.34 12.75
CA THR A 241 0.93 3.82 11.64
C THR A 241 1.09 2.96 10.39
N ARG A 242 2.33 2.59 10.00
CA ARG A 242 2.57 1.76 8.81
C ARG A 242 2.05 0.33 8.99
N ASN A 243 2.18 -0.28 10.18
CA ASN A 243 1.61 -1.60 10.47
C ASN A 243 0.08 -1.57 10.40
N ARG A 244 -0.56 -0.53 10.99
CA ARG A 244 -2.01 -0.34 10.91
C ARG A 244 -2.51 -0.10 9.50
N LEU A 245 -1.80 0.72 8.71
CA LEU A 245 -2.14 0.95 7.31
C LEU A 245 -2.02 -0.33 6.50
N ALA A 246 -0.92 -1.09 6.66
CA ALA A 246 -0.73 -2.36 5.98
C ALA A 246 -1.85 -3.35 6.31
N ALA A 247 -2.20 -3.49 7.60
CA ALA A 247 -3.28 -4.35 8.06
C ALA A 247 -4.65 -3.93 7.49
N ALA A 248 -4.96 -2.63 7.54
CA ALA A 248 -6.22 -2.10 7.00
C ALA A 248 -6.32 -2.32 5.48
N ILE A 249 -5.24 -2.10 4.73
CA ILE A 249 -5.19 -2.35 3.29
C ILE A 249 -5.37 -3.85 2.99
N ILE A 250 -4.66 -4.74 3.69
CA ILE A 250 -4.80 -6.18 3.51
C ILE A 250 -6.25 -6.62 3.78
N ARG A 251 -6.88 -6.09 4.84
CA ARG A 251 -8.28 -6.39 5.17
C ARG A 251 -9.24 -5.95 4.07
N GLN A 252 -9.09 -4.71 3.57
CA GLN A 252 -9.92 -4.19 2.48
C GLN A 252 -9.74 -5.00 1.17
N LEU A 253 -8.53 -5.44 0.87
CA LEU A 253 -8.24 -6.17 -0.37
C LEU A 253 -8.69 -7.63 -0.33
N ARG A 254 -9.01 -8.20 0.82
CA ARG A 254 -9.66 -9.52 0.92
C ARG A 254 -11.08 -9.50 0.36
N GLU A 255 -11.75 -8.36 0.39
CA GLU A 255 -13.09 -8.17 -0.17
C GLU A 255 -13.07 -7.78 -1.67
N LEU A 256 -11.89 -7.75 -2.30
CA LEU A 256 -11.71 -7.20 -3.64
C LEU A 256 -12.56 -7.93 -4.68
N ASP A 257 -12.65 -9.27 -4.63
CA ASP A 257 -13.43 -10.07 -5.59
C ASP A 257 -14.92 -9.73 -5.50
N ALA A 258 -15.46 -9.61 -4.28
CA ALA A 258 -16.85 -9.20 -4.07
C ALA A 258 -17.10 -7.78 -4.58
N MET A 259 -16.21 -6.84 -4.24
CA MET A 259 -16.30 -5.45 -4.70
C MET A 259 -16.28 -5.34 -6.24
N ILE A 260 -15.46 -6.16 -6.90
CA ILE A 260 -15.38 -6.20 -8.37
C ILE A 260 -16.62 -6.85 -8.97
N ALA A 261 -17.13 -7.92 -8.38
CA ALA A 261 -18.30 -8.64 -8.88
C ALA A 261 -19.56 -7.77 -8.87
N ASP A 262 -19.82 -7.06 -7.78
CA ASP A 262 -21.02 -6.24 -7.58
C ASP A 262 -20.87 -4.76 -7.98
N ARG A 263 -19.64 -4.32 -8.32
CA ARG A 263 -19.31 -2.93 -8.65
C ARG A 263 -19.60 -1.93 -7.52
N SER A 264 -19.76 -2.38 -6.29
CA SER A 264 -20.13 -1.55 -5.12
C SER A 264 -19.17 -0.39 -4.82
N PHE A 265 -17.95 -0.46 -5.31
CA PHE A 265 -16.93 0.59 -5.14
C PHE A 265 -17.07 1.76 -6.13
N LEU A 266 -17.72 1.57 -7.30
CA LEU A 266 -17.76 2.59 -8.37
C LEU A 266 -18.40 3.92 -7.95
N PRO A 267 -19.54 3.95 -7.23
CA PRO A 267 -20.10 5.22 -6.75
C PRO A 267 -19.09 6.02 -5.92
N GLU A 268 -18.39 5.38 -4.99
CA GLU A 268 -17.38 6.03 -4.16
C GLU A 268 -16.14 6.45 -4.97
N TYR A 269 -15.72 5.62 -5.96
CA TYR A 269 -14.63 6.00 -6.86
C TYR A 269 -14.96 7.28 -7.63
N ARG A 270 -16.20 7.40 -8.15
CA ARG A 270 -16.70 8.61 -8.84
C ARG A 270 -16.73 9.82 -7.91
N GLU A 271 -17.25 9.65 -6.70
CA GLU A 271 -17.30 10.71 -5.68
C GLU A 271 -15.90 11.22 -5.29
N ARG A 272 -14.95 10.32 -5.09
CA ARG A 272 -13.55 10.67 -4.75
C ARG A 272 -12.75 11.20 -5.95
N SER A 273 -13.28 11.12 -7.15
CA SER A 273 -12.57 11.51 -8.38
C SER A 273 -12.30 13.02 -8.39
N MET A 274 -11.02 13.39 -8.48
CA MET A 274 -10.63 14.78 -8.59
C MET A 274 -10.64 15.31 -10.03
N VAL A 275 -10.95 14.45 -11.03
CA VAL A 275 -10.86 14.80 -12.45
C VAL A 275 -12.21 15.00 -13.14
N LEU A 276 -13.28 14.36 -12.66
CA LEU A 276 -14.61 14.46 -13.26
C LEU A 276 -15.12 15.90 -13.34
N GLY A 277 -15.69 16.27 -14.47
CA GLY A 277 -16.16 17.62 -14.79
C GLY A 277 -15.05 18.63 -15.10
N LYS A 278 -13.76 18.20 -15.12
CA LYS A 278 -12.63 19.12 -15.33
C LYS A 278 -11.95 18.96 -16.68
N PRO A 279 -11.36 20.06 -17.21
CA PRO A 279 -10.47 20.00 -18.35
C PRO A 279 -9.23 19.17 -18.02
N VAL A 280 -8.88 18.23 -18.90
CA VAL A 280 -7.74 17.34 -18.79
C VAL A 280 -6.92 17.33 -20.08
N LEU A 281 -5.62 17.05 -19.96
CA LEU A 281 -4.78 16.68 -21.09
C LEU A 281 -4.65 15.16 -21.11
N VAL A 282 -4.99 14.55 -22.23
CA VAL A 282 -4.95 13.09 -22.46
C VAL A 282 -3.68 12.74 -23.20
N TYR A 283 -2.86 11.86 -22.61
CA TYR A 283 -1.62 11.36 -23.20
C TYR A 283 -1.81 9.92 -23.66
N SER A 284 -1.95 9.70 -24.97
CA SER A 284 -2.22 8.40 -25.58
C SER A 284 -1.21 7.96 -26.64
N GLY A 285 0.04 8.46 -26.54
CA GLY A 285 1.14 8.08 -27.45
C GLY A 285 1.46 9.07 -28.56
N GLY A 286 0.74 10.22 -28.62
CA GLY A 286 0.98 11.35 -29.49
C GLY A 286 1.11 12.67 -28.73
N GLU A 287 0.83 13.77 -29.40
CA GLU A 287 0.66 15.07 -28.77
C GLU A 287 -0.50 15.00 -27.76
N PRO A 288 -0.38 15.69 -26.59
CA PRO A 288 -1.45 15.71 -25.61
C PRO A 288 -2.71 16.39 -26.15
N GLU A 289 -3.85 15.72 -26.02
CA GLU A 289 -5.14 16.19 -26.51
C GLU A 289 -5.95 16.80 -25.36
N GLU A 290 -6.57 17.96 -25.60
CA GLU A 290 -7.48 18.59 -24.65
C GLU A 290 -8.85 17.92 -24.66
N ALA A 291 -9.38 17.60 -23.47
CA ALA A 291 -10.70 17.02 -23.31
C ALA A 291 -11.30 17.37 -21.95
N ILE A 292 -12.58 17.11 -21.76
CA ILE A 292 -13.25 17.19 -20.47
C ILE A 292 -13.48 15.74 -19.97
N ALA A 293 -13.07 15.46 -18.75
CA ALA A 293 -13.34 14.17 -18.11
C ALA A 293 -14.81 14.11 -17.68
N GLU A 294 -15.63 13.29 -18.33
CA GLU A 294 -17.08 13.28 -18.10
C GLU A 294 -17.54 12.24 -17.11
N GLU A 295 -17.12 11.00 -17.31
CA GLU A 295 -17.68 9.87 -16.58
C GLU A 295 -16.63 8.78 -16.35
N ILE A 296 -16.82 7.99 -15.29
CA ILE A 296 -16.19 6.69 -15.10
C ILE A 296 -17.24 5.62 -15.36
N ASP A 297 -17.01 4.77 -16.36
CA ASP A 297 -17.96 3.72 -16.74
C ASP A 297 -17.96 2.52 -15.76
N GLU A 298 -18.81 1.53 -16.03
CA GLU A 298 -18.97 0.32 -15.22
C GLU A 298 -17.74 -0.61 -15.27
N GLN A 299 -16.79 -0.37 -16.15
CA GLN A 299 -15.49 -1.06 -16.23
C GLN A 299 -14.34 -0.23 -15.66
N GLY A 300 -14.64 0.93 -15.01
CA GLY A 300 -13.65 1.83 -14.44
C GLY A 300 -12.89 2.68 -15.46
N ALA A 301 -13.27 2.63 -16.75
CA ALA A 301 -12.67 3.43 -17.80
C ALA A 301 -13.15 4.88 -17.73
N LEU A 302 -12.30 5.82 -18.12
CA LEU A 302 -12.64 7.24 -18.17
C LEU A 302 -13.20 7.61 -19.55
N LEU A 303 -14.40 8.18 -19.57
CA LEU A 303 -14.98 8.82 -20.74
C LEU A 303 -14.55 10.28 -20.77
N VAL A 304 -13.98 10.69 -21.89
CA VAL A 304 -13.56 12.07 -22.11
C VAL A 304 -14.24 12.62 -23.36
N ARG A 305 -14.67 13.89 -23.30
CA ARG A 305 -15.20 14.62 -24.43
C ARG A 305 -14.15 15.59 -24.98
N HIS A 306 -13.79 15.39 -26.24
CA HIS A 306 -12.90 16.29 -26.96
C HIS A 306 -13.59 17.59 -27.38
N LEU A 307 -12.80 18.59 -27.77
CA LEU A 307 -13.31 19.91 -28.19
C LEU A 307 -14.22 19.85 -29.43
N ASP A 308 -14.06 18.84 -30.28
CA ASP A 308 -14.90 18.59 -31.46
C ASP A 308 -16.24 17.91 -31.10
N GLY A 309 -16.49 17.65 -29.82
CA GLY A 309 -17.69 16.98 -29.31
C GLY A 309 -17.61 15.45 -29.29
N SER A 310 -16.55 14.86 -29.86
CA SER A 310 -16.41 13.39 -29.85
C SER A 310 -16.15 12.85 -28.44
N LEU A 311 -16.74 11.67 -28.15
CA LEU A 311 -16.52 10.92 -26.92
C LEU A 311 -15.47 9.84 -27.16
N ARG A 312 -14.50 9.76 -26.26
CA ARG A 312 -13.48 8.72 -26.27
C ARG A 312 -13.44 7.98 -24.93
N ARG A 313 -13.42 6.67 -24.99
CA ARG A 313 -13.27 5.79 -23.83
C ARG A 313 -11.80 5.47 -23.62
N LEU A 314 -11.28 5.79 -22.44
CA LEU A 314 -9.90 5.52 -22.03
C LEU A 314 -9.88 4.33 -21.06
N SER A 315 -9.39 3.17 -21.51
CA SER A 315 -9.10 2.01 -20.68
C SER A 315 -7.64 1.97 -20.23
N THR A 316 -6.80 2.75 -20.91
CA THR A 316 -5.38 2.95 -20.56
C THR A 316 -5.04 4.41 -20.82
N GLY A 317 -3.94 4.87 -20.30
CA GLY A 317 -3.52 6.23 -20.59
C GLY A 317 -3.04 6.97 -19.35
N GLU A 318 -2.67 8.19 -19.54
CA GLU A 318 -2.36 9.15 -18.51
C GLU A 318 -3.15 10.41 -18.78
N ILE A 319 -3.65 11.03 -17.73
CA ILE A 319 -4.30 12.32 -17.79
C ILE A 319 -3.61 13.29 -16.83
N THR A 320 -3.60 14.56 -17.21
CA THR A 320 -3.16 15.64 -16.33
C THR A 320 -4.26 16.70 -16.28
N ILE A 321 -4.59 17.16 -15.09
CA ILE A 321 -5.55 18.27 -14.94
C ILE A 321 -4.89 19.53 -15.47
N ARG A 322 -5.57 20.24 -16.35
CA ARG A 322 -5.13 21.54 -16.83
C ARG A 322 -5.33 22.54 -15.69
N LEU A 323 -4.25 23.02 -15.12
CA LEU A 323 -4.31 24.18 -14.24
C LEU A 323 -4.77 25.37 -15.10
N GLN A 324 -5.93 25.94 -14.81
CA GLN A 324 -6.29 27.24 -15.36
C GLN A 324 -5.17 28.22 -14.95
N GLN A 325 -4.39 28.70 -15.92
CA GLN A 325 -3.62 29.90 -15.70
C GLN A 325 -4.64 30.97 -15.29
N GLN A 326 -4.56 31.42 -14.03
CA GLN A 326 -5.23 32.67 -13.65
C GLN A 326 -4.75 33.73 -14.65
N LYS A 327 -5.61 34.10 -15.59
CA LYS A 327 -5.43 35.33 -16.34
C LYS A 327 -5.45 36.43 -15.29
N GLY A 328 -4.26 36.91 -14.93
CA GLY A 328 -4.12 38.15 -14.18
C GLY A 328 -4.84 39.25 -14.94
N ASN A 329 -5.76 39.87 -14.28
CA ASN A 329 -6.29 41.16 -14.64
C ASN A 329 -5.28 42.19 -14.25
#